data_36ea2b08e1598b65296d77b5ea28b7f7
#
_entry.id   36ea2b08e1598b65296d77b5ea28b7f7
#
_cell.length_a   1.000
_cell.length_b   1.000
_cell.length_c   1.000
_cell.angle_alpha   90.00
_cell.angle_beta   90.00
_cell.angle_gamma   90.00
#
_symmetry.space_group_name_H-M   'P 1'
#
loop_
_entity.id
_entity.type
_entity.pdbx_description
1 polymer ?
#
loop_
_entity_poly.entity_id
_entity_poly.type
_entity_poly.pdbx_seq_one_letter_code
_entity_poly.pdbx_strand_id
1 'polypeptide(L)'
;LLIFSFYGDVRPGGGGTLVGDGSPRLIQSYYDSLSPADLGRPHKFHRKTFLRWKPWLQALTGQAKEPVADRIEAFMERATEVHGVPCRVVELTGEPGDAVFCNLGLMHAVAPNCSEQPRFMRVKFLFLD
;
A
#
# COMPACT_ATOMS: atom_id res chain seq x y z
N LEU A 1 -1.53 -9.01 -11.73
CA LEU A 1 -1.75 -7.60 -11.98
C LEU A 1 -2.94 -7.11 -11.16
N LEU A 2 -2.79 -5.95 -10.52
CA LEU A 2 -3.85 -5.28 -9.78
C LEU A 2 -4.28 -4.04 -10.59
N ILE A 3 -5.59 -3.89 -10.82
CA ILE A 3 -6.14 -2.80 -11.62
C ILE A 3 -7.17 -2.05 -10.79
N PHE A 4 -6.99 -0.74 -10.66
CA PHE A 4 -7.98 0.17 -10.09
C PHE A 4 -8.61 0.97 -11.24
N SER A 5 -9.92 0.86 -11.41
CA SER A 5 -10.68 1.59 -12.44
C SER A 5 -11.63 2.59 -11.78
N PHE A 6 -11.68 3.80 -12.33
CA PHE A 6 -12.52 4.89 -11.83
C PHE A 6 -13.80 4.97 -12.66
N TYR A 7 -14.94 4.89 -11.99
CA TYR A 7 -16.28 5.07 -12.59
C TYR A 7 -16.91 6.39 -12.16
N GLY A 8 -16.34 7.05 -11.17
CA GLY A 8 -16.68 8.38 -10.71
C GLY A 8 -15.43 9.23 -10.57
N ASP A 9 -15.60 10.54 -10.41
CA ASP A 9 -14.53 11.47 -10.10
C ASP A 9 -14.06 11.24 -8.66
N VAL A 10 -12.79 10.97 -8.47
CA VAL A 10 -12.17 10.75 -7.16
C VAL A 10 -11.06 11.78 -6.97
N ARG A 11 -11.35 12.82 -6.21
CA ARG A 11 -10.44 13.91 -5.85
C ARG A 11 -9.64 13.57 -4.59
N PRO A 12 -8.55 14.30 -4.30
CA PRO A 12 -7.85 14.16 -3.02
C PRO A 12 -8.80 14.27 -1.83
N GLY A 13 -8.71 13.32 -0.90
CA GLY A 13 -9.65 13.24 0.23
C GLY A 13 -11.03 12.65 -0.11
N GLY A 14 -11.26 12.26 -1.35
CA GLY A 14 -12.51 11.65 -1.83
C GLY A 14 -12.61 10.14 -1.56
N GLY A 15 -11.77 9.61 -0.71
CA GLY A 15 -11.79 8.19 -0.32
C GLY A 15 -11.17 7.26 -1.36
N GLY A 16 -10.20 7.75 -2.12
CA GLY A 16 -9.42 6.94 -3.04
C GLY A 16 -8.73 5.76 -2.37
N THR A 17 -8.16 4.87 -3.14
CA THR A 17 -7.35 3.80 -2.58
C THR A 17 -5.99 4.36 -2.19
N LEU A 18 -5.57 4.13 -0.94
CA LEU A 18 -4.20 4.39 -0.50
C LEU A 18 -3.30 3.27 -0.98
N VAL A 19 -2.18 3.61 -1.58
CA VAL A 19 -1.16 2.66 -2.01
C VAL A 19 0.18 2.98 -1.37
N GLY A 20 0.90 1.94 -0.97
CA GLY A 20 2.28 2.06 -0.47
C GLY A 20 3.25 2.03 -1.65
N ASP A 21 3.59 3.20 -2.19
CA ASP A 21 4.63 3.33 -3.21
C ASP A 21 5.96 2.80 -2.66
N GLY A 22 6.67 1.99 -3.46
CA GLY A 22 7.87 1.26 -3.03
C GLY A 22 7.60 -0.10 -2.37
N SER A 23 6.40 -0.39 -1.90
CA SER A 23 6.10 -1.63 -1.17
C SER A 23 6.37 -2.92 -1.94
N PRO A 24 6.17 -3.03 -3.26
CA PRO A 24 6.55 -4.25 -3.99
C PRO A 24 8.04 -4.54 -3.92
N ARG A 25 8.89 -3.51 -3.95
CA ARG A 25 10.35 -3.66 -3.81
C ARG A 25 10.74 -4.06 -2.38
N LEU A 26 10.06 -3.51 -1.37
CA LEU A 26 10.27 -3.93 0.02
C LEU A 26 9.88 -5.39 0.24
N ILE A 27 8.76 -5.83 -0.33
CA ILE A 27 8.31 -7.22 -0.26
C ILE A 27 9.33 -8.13 -0.92
N GLN A 28 9.85 -7.78 -2.09
CA GLN A 28 10.92 -8.53 -2.75
C GLN A 28 12.16 -8.64 -1.84
N SER A 29 12.64 -7.50 -1.31
CA SER A 29 13.80 -7.47 -0.41
C SER A 29 13.59 -8.30 0.86
N TYR A 30 12.36 -8.33 1.38
CA TYR A 30 12.01 -9.18 2.52
C TYR A 30 12.16 -10.66 2.15
N TYR A 31 11.58 -11.10 1.02
CA TYR A 31 11.69 -12.49 0.57
C TYR A 31 13.14 -12.89 0.25
N ASP A 32 13.91 -12.00 -0.36
CA ASP A 32 15.35 -12.23 -0.64
C ASP A 32 16.19 -12.39 0.63
N SER A 33 15.71 -11.85 1.76
CA SER A 33 16.38 -11.97 3.06
C SER A 33 16.05 -13.25 3.83
N LEU A 34 15.10 -14.06 3.34
CA LEU A 34 14.64 -15.26 4.04
C LEU A 34 15.56 -16.47 3.80
N SER A 35 15.67 -17.32 4.81
CA SER A 35 16.27 -18.63 4.64
C SER A 35 15.38 -19.57 3.80
N PRO A 36 15.94 -20.62 3.15
CA PRO A 36 15.12 -21.61 2.44
C PRO A 36 14.05 -22.27 3.32
N ALA A 37 14.33 -22.45 4.62
CA ALA A 37 13.38 -23.01 5.58
C ALA A 37 12.22 -22.04 5.85
N ASP A 38 12.49 -20.74 5.90
CA ASP A 38 11.46 -19.72 6.13
C ASP A 38 10.62 -19.48 4.89
N LEU A 39 11.20 -19.59 3.68
CA LEU A 39 10.44 -19.45 2.42
C LEU A 39 9.27 -20.43 2.32
N GLY A 40 9.39 -21.62 2.90
CA GLY A 40 8.33 -22.63 2.95
C GLY A 40 7.16 -22.32 3.91
N ARG A 41 7.24 -21.23 4.68
CA ARG A 41 6.20 -20.86 5.64
C ARG A 41 4.92 -20.39 4.93
N PRO A 42 3.74 -20.55 5.55
CA PRO A 42 2.46 -20.08 4.97
C PRO A 42 2.46 -18.56 4.73
N HIS A 43 1.73 -18.11 3.71
CA HIS A 43 1.58 -16.69 3.36
C HIS A 43 1.15 -15.81 4.57
N LYS A 44 0.27 -16.31 5.44
CA LYS A 44 -0.16 -15.60 6.65
C LYS A 44 1.00 -15.28 7.60
N PHE A 45 1.98 -16.19 7.70
CA PHE A 45 3.20 -15.99 8.48
C PHE A 45 4.03 -14.86 7.86
N HIS A 46 4.30 -14.93 6.55
CA HIS A 46 5.07 -13.91 5.85
C HIS A 46 4.44 -12.52 5.96
N ARG A 47 3.11 -12.44 5.75
CA ARG A 47 2.39 -11.17 5.91
C ARG A 47 2.62 -10.55 7.30
N LYS A 48 2.46 -11.34 8.37
CA LYS A 48 2.64 -10.88 9.75
C LYS A 48 4.07 -10.44 10.02
N THR A 49 5.06 -11.21 9.55
CA THR A 49 6.47 -10.95 9.77
C THR A 49 6.93 -9.74 8.97
N PHE A 50 6.51 -9.63 7.71
CA PHE A 50 6.79 -8.48 6.84
C PHE A 50 6.31 -7.15 7.46
N LEU A 51 5.07 -7.09 7.94
CA LEU A 51 4.51 -5.87 8.55
C LEU A 51 5.25 -5.43 9.83
N ARG A 52 6.04 -6.32 10.42
CA ARG A 52 6.88 -6.06 11.60
C ARG A 52 8.37 -5.95 11.26
N TRP A 53 8.74 -6.13 10.00
CA TRP A 53 10.14 -6.24 9.58
C TRP A 53 10.92 -4.93 9.76
N LYS A 54 10.29 -3.79 9.49
CA LYS A 54 10.92 -2.46 9.59
C LYS A 54 10.07 -1.51 10.42
N PRO A 55 10.70 -0.58 11.17
CA PRO A 55 9.97 0.40 11.99
C PRO A 55 8.92 1.20 11.22
N TRP A 56 9.22 1.60 9.99
CA TRP A 56 8.28 2.32 9.12
C TRP A 56 7.01 1.50 8.83
N LEU A 57 7.15 0.20 8.54
CA LEU A 57 6.00 -0.70 8.32
C LEU A 57 5.17 -0.88 9.59
N GLN A 58 5.83 -0.97 10.75
CA GLN A 58 5.15 -1.06 12.04
C GLN A 58 4.35 0.21 12.32
N ALA A 59 4.95 1.38 12.09
CA ALA A 59 4.31 2.67 12.29
C ALA A 59 3.14 2.87 11.30
N LEU A 60 3.34 2.55 10.02
CA LEU A 60 2.30 2.62 8.99
C LEU A 60 1.09 1.76 9.32
N THR A 61 1.29 0.57 9.86
CA THR A 61 0.23 -0.41 10.14
C THR A 61 -0.29 -0.38 11.58
N GLY A 62 0.11 0.62 12.36
CA GLY A 62 -0.34 0.80 13.75
C GLY A 62 0.20 -0.26 14.72
N GLN A 63 1.34 -0.89 14.40
CA GLN A 63 1.99 -1.90 15.24
C GLN A 63 3.20 -1.34 16.02
N ALA A 64 3.55 -0.06 15.80
CA ALA A 64 4.57 0.62 16.57
C ALA A 64 4.09 0.85 18.02
N LYS A 65 5.04 0.87 18.97
CA LYS A 65 4.73 1.14 20.38
C LYS A 65 4.18 2.55 20.58
N GLU A 66 4.78 3.51 19.89
CA GLU A 66 4.38 4.92 19.92
C GLU A 66 3.53 5.22 18.69
N PRO A 67 2.33 5.80 18.84
CA PRO A 67 1.52 6.23 17.72
C PRO A 67 2.18 7.41 17.00
N VAL A 68 2.03 7.45 15.66
CA VAL A 68 2.48 8.59 14.85
C VAL A 68 1.46 9.73 14.99
N ALA A 69 1.90 10.89 15.45
CA ALA A 69 1.04 12.04 15.72
C ALA A 69 0.43 12.61 14.42
N ASP A 70 1.27 12.88 13.41
CA ASP A 70 0.82 13.31 12.08
C ASP A 70 1.16 12.24 11.03
N ARG A 71 0.15 11.48 10.64
CA ARG A 71 0.31 10.39 9.70
C ARG A 71 0.41 10.87 8.24
N ILE A 72 -0.16 12.02 7.92
CA ILE A 72 -0.10 12.61 6.57
C ILE A 72 1.33 13.09 6.33
N GLU A 73 1.87 13.90 7.24
CA GLU A 73 3.26 14.34 7.16
C GLU A 73 4.23 13.15 7.09
N ALA A 74 4.08 12.18 7.99
CA ALA A 74 5.00 11.06 8.14
C ALA A 74 5.02 10.09 6.95
N PHE A 75 3.89 9.92 6.25
CA PHE A 75 3.77 8.86 5.24
C PHE A 75 3.41 9.36 3.84
N MET A 76 2.83 10.55 3.69
CA MET A 76 2.29 11.01 2.41
C MET A 76 3.03 12.20 1.80
N GLU A 77 3.48 13.17 2.61
CA GLU A 77 4.07 14.40 2.07
C GLU A 77 5.45 14.19 1.46
N ARG A 78 6.22 13.26 1.99
CA ARG A 78 7.56 12.95 1.48
C ARG A 78 7.86 11.45 1.55
N ALA A 79 8.74 11.01 0.65
CA ALA A 79 9.25 9.64 0.69
C ALA A 79 10.21 9.46 1.87
N THR A 80 10.09 8.33 2.54
CA THR A 80 11.04 7.86 3.55
C THR A 80 11.83 6.69 2.98
N GLU A 81 13.15 6.72 3.11
CA GLU A 81 13.97 5.59 2.72
C GLU A 81 13.80 4.44 3.72
N VAL A 82 13.34 3.30 3.24
CA VAL A 82 13.16 2.07 4.03
C VAL A 82 13.95 0.97 3.35
N HIS A 83 15.02 0.51 3.99
CA HIS A 83 15.88 -0.55 3.45
C HIS A 83 16.36 -0.25 2.01
N GLY A 84 16.82 0.98 1.76
CA GLY A 84 17.28 1.43 0.45
C GLY A 84 16.18 1.67 -0.59
N VAL A 85 14.91 1.60 -0.19
CA VAL A 85 13.76 1.84 -1.06
C VAL A 85 13.03 3.11 -0.62
N PRO A 86 12.85 4.10 -1.50
CA PRO A 86 12.01 5.25 -1.19
C PRO A 86 10.55 4.79 -1.12
N CYS A 87 9.90 5.04 0.01
CA CYS A 87 8.53 4.64 0.31
C CYS A 87 7.69 5.82 0.75
N ARG A 88 6.47 5.87 0.28
CA ARG A 88 5.44 6.80 0.74
C ARG A 88 4.06 6.23 0.50
N VAL A 89 3.04 6.79 1.14
CA VAL A 89 1.64 6.48 0.85
C VAL A 89 1.09 7.51 -0.12
N VAL A 90 0.40 7.04 -1.14
CA VAL A 90 -0.26 7.89 -2.17
C VAL A 90 -1.73 7.51 -2.23
N GLU A 91 -2.61 8.51 -2.23
CA GLU A 91 -4.02 8.31 -2.53
C GLU A 91 -4.20 8.30 -4.06
N LEU A 92 -4.80 7.24 -4.58
CA LEU A 92 -5.14 7.16 -6.00
C LEU A 92 -6.35 8.05 -6.29
N THR A 93 -6.16 9.01 -7.16
CA THR A 93 -7.19 9.91 -7.67
C THR A 93 -7.35 9.72 -9.17
N GLY A 94 -8.51 10.06 -9.73
CA GLY A 94 -8.78 9.92 -11.16
C GLY A 94 -10.17 10.31 -11.55
N GLU A 95 -10.40 10.37 -12.85
CA GLU A 95 -11.67 10.70 -13.49
C GLU A 95 -12.35 9.44 -14.06
N PRO A 96 -13.64 9.48 -14.36
CA PRO A 96 -14.33 8.35 -14.99
C PRO A 96 -13.64 7.90 -16.27
N GLY A 97 -13.28 6.61 -16.34
CA GLY A 97 -12.55 6.02 -17.46
C GLY A 97 -11.06 5.83 -17.20
N ASP A 98 -10.49 6.46 -16.19
CA ASP A 98 -9.10 6.22 -15.80
C ASP A 98 -8.90 4.82 -15.23
N ALA A 99 -7.69 4.28 -15.40
CA ALA A 99 -7.28 3.02 -14.80
C ALA A 99 -5.81 3.07 -14.37
N VAL A 100 -5.53 2.57 -13.16
CA VAL A 100 -4.18 2.45 -12.63
C VAL A 100 -3.82 0.97 -12.53
N PHE A 101 -2.71 0.60 -13.16
CA PHE A 101 -2.19 -0.76 -13.22
C PHE A 101 -1.03 -0.90 -12.22
N CYS A 102 -1.13 -1.88 -11.33
CA CYS A 102 -0.19 -2.05 -10.24
C CYS A 102 0.32 -3.49 -10.15
N ASN A 103 1.48 -3.63 -9.52
CA ASN A 103 1.99 -4.94 -9.11
C ASN A 103 1.06 -5.57 -8.06
N LEU A 104 0.87 -6.90 -8.11
CA LEU A 104 0.05 -7.64 -7.13
C LEU A 104 0.57 -7.51 -5.68
N GLY A 105 1.87 -7.30 -5.52
CA GLY A 105 2.49 -7.08 -4.20
C GLY A 105 2.32 -5.66 -3.66
N LEU A 106 1.60 -4.76 -4.34
CA LEU A 106 1.39 -3.40 -3.87
C LEU A 106 0.54 -3.40 -2.59
N MET A 107 1.10 -2.88 -1.49
CA MET A 107 0.32 -2.63 -0.28
C MET A 107 -0.75 -1.58 -0.58
N HIS A 108 -1.99 -1.86 -0.21
CA HIS A 108 -3.09 -0.93 -0.43
C HIS A 108 -4.16 -1.03 0.66
N ALA A 109 -4.89 0.06 0.84
CA ALA A 109 -5.99 0.18 1.79
C ALA A 109 -7.01 1.20 1.29
N VAL A 110 -8.19 1.21 1.89
CA VAL A 110 -9.22 2.21 1.60
C VAL A 110 -8.93 3.48 2.40
N ALA A 111 -8.99 4.66 1.75
CA ALA A 111 -8.97 5.95 2.44
C ALA A 111 -10.37 6.31 2.97
N PRO A 112 -10.46 7.11 4.05
CA PRO A 112 -11.70 7.75 4.42
C PRO A 112 -12.18 8.69 3.29
N ASN A 113 -13.47 8.69 3.00
CA ASN A 113 -14.07 9.70 2.12
C ASN A 113 -14.49 10.91 2.96
N CYS A 114 -13.76 12.00 2.83
CA CYS A 114 -14.04 13.27 3.50
C CYS A 114 -14.81 14.26 2.62
N SER A 115 -15.26 13.83 1.42
CA SER A 115 -16.07 14.63 0.49
C SER A 115 -17.56 14.27 0.61
N GLU A 116 -18.42 15.13 0.06
CA GLU A 116 -19.86 14.86 -0.05
C GLU A 116 -20.19 13.92 -1.24
N GLN A 117 -19.22 13.66 -2.10
CA GLN A 117 -19.45 12.84 -3.29
C GLN A 117 -19.15 11.36 -3.01
N PRO A 118 -19.99 10.43 -3.46
CA PRO A 118 -19.70 9.01 -3.35
C PRO A 118 -18.54 8.62 -4.27
N ARG A 119 -17.68 7.71 -3.78
CA ARG A 119 -16.63 7.14 -4.59
C ARG A 119 -17.12 5.92 -5.37
N PHE A 120 -16.90 5.92 -6.67
CA PHE A 120 -17.16 4.77 -7.54
C PHE A 120 -15.86 4.29 -8.17
N MET A 121 -15.27 3.26 -7.59
CA MET A 121 -14.07 2.60 -8.07
C MET A 121 -14.27 1.09 -8.08
N ARG A 122 -13.57 0.41 -8.98
CA ARG A 122 -13.48 -1.05 -9.03
C ARG A 122 -12.02 -1.47 -8.89
N VAL A 123 -11.78 -2.50 -8.10
CA VAL A 123 -10.50 -3.21 -8.07
C VAL A 123 -10.66 -4.57 -8.73
N LYS A 124 -9.70 -4.94 -9.59
CA LYS A 124 -9.62 -6.25 -10.23
C LYS A 124 -8.24 -6.85 -10.04
N PHE A 125 -8.21 -8.11 -9.64
CA PHE A 125 -7.01 -8.94 -9.59
C PHE A 125 -6.97 -9.80 -10.84
N LEU A 126 -5.86 -9.73 -11.59
CA LEU A 126 -5.59 -10.60 -12.73
C LEU A 126 -4.37 -11.46 -12.37
N PHE A 127 -4.59 -12.76 -12.37
CA PHE A 127 -3.55 -13.76 -12.24
C PHE A 127 -3.28 -14.30 -13.65
N LEU A 128 -2.01 -14.43 -14.01
CA LEU A 128 -1.60 -15.11 -15.23
C LEU A 128 -1.41 -16.58 -14.87
N ASP A 129 -2.02 -17.44 -15.65
CA ASP A 129 -1.86 -18.89 -15.55
C ASP A 129 -0.47 -19.32 -16.05
#